data_12a7a7e88f5b32abe3a045ade2c224b3
#
_entry.id   12a7a7e88f5b32abe3a045ade2c224b3
#
_cell.length_a   1.000
_cell.length_b   1.000
_cell.length_c   1.000
_cell.angle_alpha   90.00
_cell.angle_beta   90.00
_cell.angle_gamma   90.00
#
_symmetry.space_group_name_H-M   'P 1'
#
loop_
_entity.id
_entity.type
_entity.pdbx_description
1 polymer ?
#
loop_
_entity_poly.entity_id
_entity_poly.type
_entity_poly.pdbx_seq_one_letter_code
_entity_poly.pdbx_strand_id
1 'polypeptide(L)'
;GQDSEALRSAMTIATHMLLPFRPKRRDLKTLDHMEQVLKLARAVNPDLNARAIITQCPTLPSQVQRILDAKEACVSFGIKALDHITTNRNVYDDADENGLSVFEVTSDPKAKAEIEGIAQEFLGV
;
A
#
# COMPACT_ATOMS: atom_id res chain seq x y z
N GLY A 1 14.52 -4.40 16.32
CA GLY A 1 14.62 -5.80 15.91
C GLY A 1 15.38 -6.00 14.63
N GLN A 2 15.50 -7.23 14.23
CA GLN A 2 16.18 -7.61 12.98
C GLN A 2 15.56 -6.95 11.75
N ASP A 3 14.23 -6.78 11.76
CA ASP A 3 13.50 -6.18 10.64
C ASP A 3 13.85 -4.70 10.47
N SER A 4 14.19 -4.00 11.54
CA SER A 4 14.52 -2.58 11.48
C SER A 4 15.80 -2.30 10.70
N GLU A 5 16.82 -3.17 10.84
CA GLU A 5 18.09 -3.01 10.15
C GLU A 5 17.95 -3.29 8.65
N ALA A 6 17.23 -4.37 8.29
CA ALA A 6 16.93 -4.68 6.91
C ALA A 6 16.11 -3.58 6.25
N LEU A 7 15.13 -3.03 6.96
CA LEU A 7 14.29 -1.94 6.48
C LEU A 7 15.12 -0.68 6.23
N ARG A 8 16.01 -0.32 7.14
CA ARG A 8 16.90 0.84 6.98
C ARG A 8 17.80 0.70 5.75
N SER A 9 18.37 -0.49 5.56
CA SER A 9 19.21 -0.76 4.38
C SER A 9 18.41 -0.63 3.08
N ALA A 10 17.18 -1.16 3.06
CA ALA A 10 16.30 -1.04 1.91
C ALA A 10 15.95 0.43 1.62
N MET A 11 15.67 1.22 2.65
CA MET A 11 15.32 2.64 2.50
C MET A 11 16.43 3.46 1.86
N THR A 12 17.68 3.13 2.10
CA THR A 12 18.82 3.91 1.55
C THR A 12 18.97 3.76 0.05
N ILE A 13 18.50 2.65 -0.52
CA ILE A 13 18.67 2.35 -1.95
C ILE A 13 17.35 2.34 -2.73
N ALA A 14 16.22 2.36 -2.05
CA ALA A 14 14.92 2.32 -2.71
C ALA A 14 14.63 3.63 -3.45
N THR A 15 14.04 3.53 -4.63
CA THR A 15 13.52 4.68 -5.36
C THR A 15 12.06 4.94 -5.03
N HIS A 16 11.34 3.88 -4.69
CA HIS A 16 9.91 3.89 -4.39
C HIS A 16 9.63 3.10 -3.12
N MET A 17 8.71 3.59 -2.31
CA MET A 17 8.26 2.92 -1.09
C MET A 17 6.74 2.93 -1.03
N LEU A 18 6.15 1.76 -0.85
CA LEU A 18 4.70 1.61 -0.78
C LEU A 18 4.30 1.22 0.63
N LEU A 19 3.40 2.00 1.21
CA LEU A 19 2.93 1.84 2.59
C LEU A 19 1.47 1.33 2.57
N PRO A 20 1.22 0.05 2.82
CA PRO A 20 -0.13 -0.48 2.82
C PRO A 20 -0.92 -0.02 4.05
N PHE A 21 -2.16 0.36 3.83
CA PHE A 21 -3.06 0.82 4.88
C PHE A 21 -4.48 0.28 4.62
N ARG A 22 -5.08 -0.34 5.63
CA ARG A 22 -6.45 -0.86 5.51
C ARG A 22 -7.46 0.20 5.94
N PRO A 23 -8.64 0.28 5.28
CA PRO A 23 -9.65 1.30 5.61
C PRO A 23 -10.47 0.94 6.85
N LYS A 24 -9.80 0.78 7.99
CA LYS A 24 -10.43 0.50 9.29
C LYS A 24 -10.35 1.71 10.19
N ARG A 25 -11.41 1.96 10.94
CA ARG A 25 -11.54 3.15 11.79
C ARG A 25 -10.49 3.31 12.88
N ARG A 26 -9.82 2.23 13.29
CA ARG A 26 -8.96 2.24 14.48
C ARG A 26 -7.46 2.21 14.20
N ASP A 27 -7.06 2.50 12.95
CA ASP A 27 -5.66 2.40 12.58
C ASP A 27 -4.87 3.72 12.71
N LEU A 28 -5.27 4.58 13.67
CA LEU A 28 -4.51 5.81 13.96
C LEU A 28 -3.08 5.53 14.39
N LYS A 29 -2.89 4.45 15.17
CA LYS A 29 -1.54 4.02 15.57
C LYS A 29 -0.71 3.57 14.37
N THR A 30 -1.35 2.92 13.40
CA THR A 30 -0.69 2.51 12.17
C THR A 30 -0.25 3.72 11.37
N LEU A 31 -1.08 4.76 11.27
CA LEU A 31 -0.74 6.00 10.57
C LEU A 31 0.42 6.73 11.25
N ASP A 32 0.41 6.80 12.58
CA ASP A 32 1.51 7.40 13.34
C ASP A 32 2.82 6.64 13.08
N HIS A 33 2.77 5.33 13.10
CA HIS A 33 3.92 4.48 12.80
C HIS A 33 4.41 4.69 11.35
N MET A 34 3.50 4.75 10.39
CA MET A 34 3.83 5.02 9.00
C MET A 34 4.50 6.38 8.84
N GLU A 35 4.01 7.40 9.54
CA GLU A 35 4.61 8.74 9.52
C GLU A 35 6.03 8.71 10.04
N GLN A 36 6.28 8.00 11.14
CA GLN A 36 7.62 7.87 11.70
C GLN A 36 8.57 7.14 10.76
N VAL A 37 8.11 6.04 10.17
CA VAL A 37 8.88 5.28 9.18
C VAL A 37 9.22 6.16 7.98
N LEU A 38 8.27 6.94 7.50
CA LEU A 38 8.45 7.82 6.37
C LEU A 38 9.45 8.94 6.66
N LYS A 39 9.38 9.53 7.86
CA LYS A 39 10.36 10.55 8.28
C LYS A 39 11.78 9.98 8.29
N LEU A 40 11.93 8.77 8.83
CA LEU A 40 13.23 8.10 8.85
C LEU A 40 13.73 7.81 7.44
N ALA A 41 12.85 7.30 6.57
CA ALA A 41 13.19 6.99 5.19
C ALA A 41 13.65 8.23 4.42
N ARG A 42 12.94 9.35 4.57
CA ARG A 42 13.28 10.61 3.90
C ARG A 42 14.53 11.25 4.45
N ALA A 43 14.87 11.00 5.71
CA ALA A 43 16.12 11.49 6.30
C ALA A 43 17.35 10.83 5.66
N VAL A 44 17.26 9.54 5.34
CA VAL A 44 18.36 8.80 4.71
C VAL A 44 18.29 8.79 3.18
N ASN A 45 17.12 9.10 2.60
CA ASN A 45 16.91 9.08 1.16
C ASN A 45 15.86 10.16 0.79
N PRO A 46 16.30 11.43 0.63
CA PRO A 46 15.38 12.55 0.37
C PRO A 46 14.59 12.42 -0.94
N ASP A 47 15.11 11.67 -1.91
CA ASP A 47 14.49 11.51 -3.23
C ASP A 47 13.51 10.34 -3.28
N LEU A 48 13.29 9.67 -2.16
CA LEU A 48 12.40 8.53 -2.09
C LEU A 48 10.95 8.93 -2.42
N ASN A 49 10.36 8.25 -3.40
CA ASN A 49 8.95 8.41 -3.73
C ASN A 49 8.12 7.44 -2.87
N ALA A 50 7.57 7.95 -1.77
CA ALA A 50 6.77 7.15 -0.84
C ALA A 50 5.29 7.50 -0.97
N ARG A 51 4.45 6.47 -1.10
CA ARG A 51 3.00 6.62 -1.22
C ARG A 51 2.29 5.57 -0.38
N ALA A 52 1.13 5.91 0.14
CA ALA A 52 0.25 4.93 0.76
C ALA A 52 -0.60 4.23 -0.30
N ILE A 53 -0.92 2.97 -0.06
CA ILE A 53 -1.90 2.23 -0.84
C ILE A 53 -2.98 1.70 0.09
N ILE A 54 -4.23 1.98 -0.25
CA ILE A 54 -5.36 1.48 0.53
C ILE A 54 -5.65 0.05 0.08
N THR A 55 -5.54 -0.89 1.00
CA THR A 55 -5.66 -2.33 0.72
C THR A 55 -6.87 -2.94 1.40
N GLN A 56 -7.26 -4.13 0.95
CA GLN A 56 -8.40 -4.87 1.51
C GLN A 56 -9.68 -4.04 1.56
N CYS A 57 -9.90 -3.24 0.52
CA CYS A 57 -11.08 -2.37 0.44
C CYS A 57 -12.36 -3.19 0.28
N PRO A 58 -13.45 -2.76 0.91
CA PRO A 58 -14.74 -3.39 0.69
C PRO A 58 -15.21 -3.14 -0.74
N THR A 59 -15.93 -4.12 -1.30
CA THR A 59 -16.45 -4.04 -2.67
C THR A 59 -17.86 -3.49 -2.75
N LEU A 60 -18.54 -3.36 -1.61
CA LEU A 60 -19.92 -2.85 -1.56
C LEU A 60 -19.95 -1.34 -1.77
N PRO A 61 -20.81 -0.84 -2.69
CA PRO A 61 -20.91 0.60 -2.94
C PRO A 61 -21.24 1.42 -1.70
N SER A 62 -22.01 0.85 -0.76
CA SER A 62 -22.38 1.51 0.50
C SER A 62 -21.17 1.78 1.40
N GLN A 63 -20.01 1.17 1.13
CA GLN A 63 -18.82 1.30 1.96
C GLN A 63 -17.71 2.12 1.29
N VAL A 64 -18.00 2.75 0.16
CA VAL A 64 -17.02 3.59 -0.56
C VAL A 64 -16.50 4.73 0.33
N GLN A 65 -17.34 5.26 1.21
CA GLN A 65 -16.93 6.34 2.12
C GLN A 65 -15.75 5.93 3.01
N ARG A 66 -15.63 4.66 3.39
CA ARG A 66 -14.49 4.17 4.17
C ARG A 66 -13.17 4.34 3.43
N ILE A 67 -13.19 4.13 2.13
CA ILE A 67 -12.00 4.28 1.29
C ILE A 67 -11.58 5.75 1.23
N LEU A 68 -12.54 6.64 1.02
CA LEU A 68 -12.28 8.08 0.99
C LEU A 68 -11.77 8.58 2.33
N ASP A 69 -12.38 8.13 3.43
CA ASP A 69 -11.94 8.50 4.78
C ASP A 69 -10.51 8.02 5.06
N ALA A 70 -10.17 6.81 4.61
CA ALA A 70 -8.81 6.27 4.77
C ALA A 70 -7.79 7.11 3.99
N LYS A 71 -8.12 7.54 2.78
CA LYS A 71 -7.24 8.40 1.97
C LYS A 71 -7.05 9.77 2.63
N GLU A 72 -8.13 10.36 3.16
CA GLU A 72 -8.06 11.62 3.89
C GLU A 72 -7.22 11.50 5.16
N ALA A 73 -7.37 10.40 5.88
CA ALA A 73 -6.57 10.15 7.08
C ALA A 73 -5.08 10.09 6.74
N CYS A 74 -4.70 9.43 5.65
CA CYS A 74 -3.32 9.41 5.18
C CYS A 74 -2.81 10.82 4.90
N VAL A 75 -3.58 11.62 4.19
CA VAL A 75 -3.21 13.01 3.87
C VAL A 75 -3.02 13.84 5.14
N SER A 76 -3.87 13.65 6.15
CA SER A 76 -3.75 14.40 7.41
C SER A 76 -2.44 14.10 8.16
N PHE A 77 -1.83 12.93 7.91
CA PHE A 77 -0.51 12.57 8.44
C PHE A 77 0.62 12.90 7.47
N GLY A 78 0.33 13.62 6.37
CA GLY A 78 1.34 13.99 5.38
C GLY A 78 1.74 12.86 4.44
N ILE A 79 0.92 11.82 4.33
CA ILE A 79 1.19 10.67 3.50
C ILE A 79 0.25 10.70 2.30
N LYS A 80 0.79 10.80 1.10
CA LYS A 80 -0.02 10.82 -0.12
C LYS A 80 -0.43 9.41 -0.52
N ALA A 81 -1.72 9.17 -0.68
CA ALA A 81 -2.25 7.88 -1.10
C ALA A 81 -2.35 7.78 -2.62
N LEU A 82 -2.16 6.58 -3.16
CA LEU A 82 -2.44 6.31 -4.57
C LEU A 82 -3.95 6.39 -4.84
N ASP A 83 -4.31 6.74 -6.06
CA ASP A 83 -5.71 6.71 -6.51
C ASP A 83 -6.19 5.27 -6.60
N HIS A 84 -5.33 4.38 -7.08
CA HIS A 84 -5.63 2.95 -7.16
C HIS A 84 -5.63 2.29 -5.79
N ILE A 85 -6.47 1.26 -5.64
CA ILE A 85 -6.66 0.51 -4.40
C ILE A 85 -6.64 -0.99 -4.71
N THR A 86 -6.51 -1.81 -3.67
CA THR A 86 -6.80 -3.24 -3.80
C THR A 86 -8.04 -3.58 -2.97
N THR A 87 -8.82 -4.53 -3.46
CA THR A 87 -10.01 -5.00 -2.76
C THR A 87 -9.72 -6.30 -2.03
N ASN A 88 -10.62 -6.68 -1.12
CA ASN A 88 -10.50 -7.92 -0.37
C ASN A 88 -10.90 -9.08 -1.29
N ARG A 89 -9.91 -9.77 -1.88
CA ARG A 89 -10.10 -10.88 -2.82
C ARG A 89 -9.31 -12.10 -2.39
N ASN A 90 -9.94 -13.26 -2.49
CA ASN A 90 -9.30 -14.52 -2.12
C ASN A 90 -8.06 -14.81 -2.98
N VAL A 91 -8.02 -14.34 -4.22
CA VAL A 91 -6.89 -14.60 -5.12
C VAL A 91 -5.56 -14.06 -4.58
N TYR A 92 -5.57 -12.98 -3.79
CA TYR A 92 -4.33 -12.47 -3.19
C TYR A 92 -3.78 -13.43 -2.15
N ASP A 93 -4.65 -13.99 -1.30
CA ASP A 93 -4.26 -14.99 -0.33
C ASP A 93 -3.84 -16.30 -1.01
N ASP A 94 -4.58 -16.74 -2.03
CA ASP A 94 -4.29 -17.94 -2.78
C ASP A 94 -2.94 -17.86 -3.50
N ALA A 95 -2.64 -16.72 -4.10
CA ALA A 95 -1.36 -16.50 -4.76
C ALA A 95 -0.19 -16.56 -3.76
N ASP A 96 -0.32 -15.89 -2.63
CA ASP A 96 0.70 -15.86 -1.58
C ASP A 96 0.92 -17.27 -1.01
N GLU A 97 -0.16 -18.00 -0.70
CA GLU A 97 -0.11 -19.35 -0.15
C GLU A 97 0.64 -20.32 -1.06
N ASN A 98 0.48 -20.18 -2.38
CA ASN A 98 1.12 -21.04 -3.36
C ASN A 98 2.46 -20.50 -3.87
N GLY A 99 2.91 -19.36 -3.36
CA GLY A 99 4.14 -18.73 -3.83
C GLY A 99 4.04 -18.16 -5.24
N LEU A 100 2.83 -17.90 -5.72
CA LEU A 100 2.57 -17.35 -7.06
C LEU A 100 2.22 -15.88 -6.99
N SER A 101 2.46 -15.14 -8.07
CA SER A 101 1.96 -13.79 -8.19
C SER A 101 0.49 -13.81 -8.66
N VAL A 102 -0.22 -12.69 -8.47
CA VAL A 102 -1.59 -12.53 -8.96
C VAL A 102 -1.66 -12.74 -10.48
N PHE A 103 -0.60 -12.43 -11.21
CA PHE A 103 -0.52 -12.63 -12.66
C PHE A 103 -0.42 -14.10 -13.06
N GLU A 104 0.12 -14.93 -12.18
CA GLU A 104 0.23 -16.37 -12.40
C GLU A 104 -1.08 -17.09 -12.06
N VAL A 105 -1.92 -16.51 -11.20
CA VAL A 105 -3.25 -17.00 -10.88
C VAL A 105 -4.24 -16.39 -11.88
N THR A 106 -4.67 -17.15 -12.86
CA THR A 106 -5.44 -16.65 -14.01
C THR A 106 -6.93 -16.48 -13.75
N SER A 107 -7.43 -16.83 -12.58
CA SER A 107 -8.86 -16.89 -12.28
C SER A 107 -9.51 -15.55 -11.94
N ASP A 108 -8.74 -14.48 -11.71
CA ASP A 108 -9.30 -13.19 -11.33
C ASP A 108 -8.70 -12.02 -12.14
N PRO A 109 -9.31 -11.70 -13.29
CA PRO A 109 -8.83 -10.59 -14.12
C PRO A 109 -8.98 -9.22 -13.44
N LYS A 110 -9.89 -9.07 -12.48
CA LYS A 110 -10.06 -7.81 -11.74
C LYS A 110 -8.88 -7.57 -10.80
N ALA A 111 -8.37 -8.61 -10.13
CA ALA A 111 -7.18 -8.51 -9.30
C ALA A 111 -5.96 -8.12 -10.13
N LYS A 112 -5.80 -8.71 -11.31
CA LYS A 112 -4.71 -8.33 -12.23
C LYS A 112 -4.81 -6.86 -12.63
N ALA A 113 -6.00 -6.39 -12.95
CA ALA A 113 -6.23 -4.99 -13.32
C ALA A 113 -5.89 -4.04 -12.17
N GLU A 114 -6.20 -4.41 -10.93
CA GLU A 114 -5.84 -3.63 -9.74
C GLU A 114 -4.32 -3.47 -9.63
N ILE A 115 -3.58 -4.56 -9.74
CA ILE A 115 -2.11 -4.54 -9.64
C ILE A 115 -1.48 -3.78 -10.80
N GLU A 116 -1.99 -3.98 -12.01
CA GLU A 116 -1.50 -3.23 -13.19
C GLU A 116 -1.74 -1.73 -13.03
N GLY A 117 -2.91 -1.32 -12.51
CA GLY A 117 -3.21 0.08 -12.25
C GLY A 117 -2.28 0.70 -11.21
N ILE A 118 -1.97 -0.03 -10.15
CA ILE A 118 -1.03 0.41 -9.11
C ILE A 118 0.37 0.57 -9.72
N ALA A 119 0.83 -0.41 -10.48
CA ALA A 119 2.15 -0.36 -11.11
C ALA A 119 2.26 0.83 -12.07
N GLN A 120 1.24 1.06 -12.88
CA GLN A 120 1.22 2.18 -13.80
C GLN A 120 1.23 3.52 -13.08
N GLU A 121 0.40 3.69 -12.06
CA GLU A 121 0.31 4.94 -11.31
C GLU A 121 1.59 5.24 -10.53
N PHE A 122 2.12 4.23 -9.85
CA PHE A 122 3.22 4.42 -8.90
C PHE A 122 4.61 4.32 -9.58
N LEU A 123 4.77 3.39 -10.49
CA LEU A 123 6.06 3.13 -11.15
C LEU A 123 6.15 3.67 -12.57
N GLY A 124 5.03 4.02 -13.17
CA GLY A 124 4.99 4.55 -14.54
C GLY A 124 5.19 3.50 -15.63
N VAL A 125 4.91 2.24 -15.31
CA VAL A 125 5.10 1.12 -16.24
C VAL A 125 3.82 0.59 -16.84
#